data_76a7304dc1d72bfda8b7fddad624dfc6
#
_entry.id   76a7304dc1d72bfda8b7fddad624dfc6
#
_cell.length_a   1.000
_cell.length_b   1.000
_cell.length_c   1.000
_cell.angle_alpha   90.00
_cell.angle_beta   90.00
_cell.angle_gamma   90.00
#
_symmetry.space_group_name_H-M   'P 1'
#
loop_
_entity.id
_entity.type
_entity.pdbx_description
1 polymer ?
#
loop_
_entity_poly.entity_id
_entity_poly.type
_entity_poly.pdbx_seq_one_letter_code
_entity_poly.pdbx_strand_id
1 'polypeptide(L)'
;MAIQKVLVVDDSKTEQLYISDILSKNGIAVRTAGSAEEALQRLEEEKPDLILMDVVMPGQNGFQVTRAITRDPRFADLPVIMCTSKNQETDRVWAMRQGAKDYVTKPVDAELLMSKIRSLG
;
A
#
# COMPACT_ATOMS: atom_id res chain seq x y z
N MET A 1 7.72 3.17 16.06
CA MET A 1 6.34 2.80 16.46
C MET A 1 5.84 1.66 15.59
N ALA A 2 5.12 0.74 16.20
CA ALA A 2 4.57 -0.40 15.47
C ALA A 2 3.45 0.04 14.51
N ILE A 3 3.38 -0.60 13.35
CA ILE A 3 2.30 -0.41 12.40
C ILE A 3 1.06 -1.12 12.95
N GLN A 4 -0.03 -0.38 13.18
CA GLN A 4 -1.26 -0.93 13.75
C GLN A 4 -2.46 -0.80 12.82
N LYS A 5 -2.43 0.15 11.89
CA LYS A 5 -3.53 0.43 10.95
C LYS A 5 -2.97 0.52 9.55
N VAL A 6 -3.53 -0.26 8.63
CA VAL A 6 -3.07 -0.31 7.23
C VAL A 6 -4.25 -0.06 6.31
N LEU A 7 -4.03 0.77 5.30
CA LEU A 7 -4.97 0.95 4.19
C LEU A 7 -4.48 0.12 3.01
N VAL A 8 -5.30 -0.81 2.54
CA VAL A 8 -5.00 -1.65 1.38
C VAL A 8 -5.74 -1.09 0.17
N VAL A 9 -5.01 -0.66 -0.84
CA VAL A 9 -5.57 -0.08 -2.06
C VAL A 9 -5.35 -1.04 -3.22
N ASP A 10 -6.42 -1.67 -3.69
CA ASP A 10 -6.39 -2.66 -4.77
C ASP A 10 -7.80 -2.79 -5.33
N ASP A 11 -7.95 -2.80 -6.65
CA ASP A 11 -9.25 -2.92 -7.28
C ASP A 11 -9.82 -4.34 -7.25
N SER A 12 -9.00 -5.33 -6.90
CA SER A 12 -9.42 -6.73 -6.79
C SER A 12 -9.90 -7.03 -5.37
N LYS A 13 -11.18 -7.41 -5.23
CA LYS A 13 -11.74 -7.82 -3.94
C LYS A 13 -11.02 -9.04 -3.38
N THR A 14 -10.63 -9.97 -4.24
CA THR A 14 -9.89 -11.17 -3.84
C THR A 14 -8.55 -10.81 -3.22
N GLU A 15 -7.82 -9.89 -3.84
CA GLU A 15 -6.53 -9.44 -3.31
C GLU A 15 -6.71 -8.66 -2.00
N GLN A 16 -7.73 -7.82 -1.92
CA GLN A 16 -8.05 -7.10 -0.68
C GLN A 16 -8.26 -8.08 0.46
N LEU A 17 -9.06 -9.13 0.23
CA LEU A 17 -9.35 -10.13 1.25
C LEU A 17 -8.12 -10.93 1.64
N TYR A 18 -7.32 -11.32 0.67
CA TYR A 18 -6.10 -12.08 0.90
C TYR A 18 -5.12 -11.30 1.78
N ILE A 19 -4.84 -10.07 1.42
CA ILE A 19 -3.90 -9.22 2.16
C ILE A 19 -4.47 -8.85 3.53
N SER A 20 -5.77 -8.54 3.59
CA SER A 20 -6.44 -8.21 4.86
C SER A 20 -6.37 -9.37 5.84
N ASP A 21 -6.52 -10.60 5.37
CA ASP A 21 -6.43 -11.78 6.21
C ASP A 21 -5.04 -11.92 6.82
N ILE A 22 -4.00 -11.71 6.01
CA ILE A 22 -2.60 -11.75 6.51
C ILE A 22 -2.42 -10.73 7.63
N LEU A 23 -2.85 -9.51 7.40
CA LEU A 23 -2.66 -8.42 8.35
C LEU A 23 -3.48 -8.63 9.62
N SER A 24 -4.73 -9.04 9.48
CA SER A 24 -5.62 -9.28 10.63
C SER A 24 -5.09 -10.39 11.53
N LYS A 25 -4.53 -11.43 10.97
CA LYS A 25 -3.92 -12.52 11.74
C LYS A 25 -2.70 -12.06 12.53
N ASN A 26 -2.12 -10.93 12.16
CA ASN A 26 -0.97 -10.33 12.84
C ASN A 26 -1.38 -9.14 13.72
N GLY A 27 -2.68 -9.01 14.02
CA GLY A 27 -3.16 -7.99 14.94
C GLY A 27 -3.25 -6.59 14.37
N ILE A 28 -3.26 -6.45 13.05
CA ILE A 28 -3.30 -5.16 12.37
C ILE A 28 -4.73 -4.87 11.90
N ALA A 29 -5.22 -3.67 12.19
CA ALA A 29 -6.51 -3.23 11.69
C ALA A 29 -6.39 -2.81 10.23
N VAL A 30 -7.36 -3.20 9.40
CA VAL A 30 -7.29 -3.00 7.95
C VAL A 30 -8.52 -2.25 7.46
N ARG A 31 -8.27 -1.25 6.61
CA ARG A 31 -9.31 -0.65 5.78
C ARG A 31 -8.92 -0.89 4.33
N THR A 32 -9.90 -0.92 3.44
CA THR A 32 -9.66 -1.19 2.03
C THR A 32 -10.21 -0.08 1.16
N ALA A 33 -9.60 0.07 -0.02
CA ALA A 33 -10.06 0.98 -1.05
C ALA A 33 -9.86 0.30 -2.41
N GLY A 34 -10.83 0.44 -3.30
CA GLY A 34 -10.79 -0.20 -4.61
C GLY A 34 -10.37 0.73 -5.74
N SER A 35 -10.05 1.98 -5.43
CA SER A 35 -9.65 2.97 -6.43
C SER A 35 -8.83 4.07 -5.78
N ALA A 36 -8.18 4.90 -6.61
CA ALA A 36 -7.46 6.07 -6.14
C ALA A 36 -8.38 7.03 -5.39
N GLU A 37 -9.57 7.27 -5.94
CA GLU A 37 -10.55 8.18 -5.34
C GLU A 37 -10.96 7.69 -3.95
N GLU A 38 -11.30 6.41 -3.84
CA GLU A 38 -11.68 5.83 -2.56
C GLU A 38 -10.52 5.88 -1.55
N ALA A 39 -9.29 5.65 -2.03
CA ALA A 39 -8.11 5.73 -1.17
C ALA A 39 -7.97 7.13 -0.57
N LEU A 40 -8.14 8.17 -1.36
CA LEU A 40 -8.05 9.54 -0.88
C LEU A 40 -9.17 9.85 0.13
N GLN A 41 -10.38 9.32 -0.09
CA GLN A 41 -11.48 9.46 0.86
C GLN A 41 -11.14 8.81 2.20
N ARG A 42 -10.55 7.60 2.17
CA ARG A 42 -10.15 6.90 3.40
C ARG A 42 -9.10 7.70 4.17
N LEU A 43 -8.14 8.30 3.46
CA LEU A 43 -7.10 9.12 4.09
C LEU A 43 -7.67 10.36 4.78
N GLU A 44 -8.71 10.95 4.21
CA GLU A 44 -9.38 12.09 4.82
C GLU A 44 -10.14 11.69 6.09
N GLU A 45 -10.66 10.46 6.13
CA GLU A 45 -11.41 9.94 7.29
C GLU A 45 -10.48 9.56 8.44
N GLU A 46 -9.38 8.88 8.14
CA GLU A 46 -8.45 8.40 9.15
C GLU A 46 -7.09 8.13 8.51
N LYS A 47 -6.05 8.72 9.07
CA LYS A 47 -4.68 8.50 8.61
C LYS A 47 -4.18 7.14 9.09
N PRO A 48 -3.85 6.21 8.19
CA PRO A 48 -3.28 4.92 8.60
C PRO A 48 -1.81 5.06 8.95
N ASP A 49 -1.20 3.97 9.42
CA ASP A 49 0.24 3.93 9.68
C ASP A 49 1.02 3.52 8.43
N LEU A 50 0.34 2.90 7.46
CA LEU A 50 0.96 2.37 6.25
C LEU A 50 -0.10 2.22 5.16
N ILE A 51 0.30 2.42 3.91
CA ILE A 51 -0.53 2.12 2.74
C ILE A 51 0.14 0.99 1.95
N LEU A 52 -0.65 -0.04 1.60
CA LEU A 52 -0.26 -1.04 0.61
C LEU A 52 -0.98 -0.71 -0.68
N MET A 53 -0.22 -0.39 -1.73
CA MET A 53 -0.76 0.20 -2.95
C MET A 53 -0.49 -0.68 -4.16
N ASP A 54 -1.55 -1.07 -4.89
CA ASP A 54 -1.39 -1.72 -6.18
C ASP A 54 -1.07 -0.68 -7.26
N VAL A 55 -0.28 -1.07 -8.24
CA VAL A 55 0.08 -0.21 -9.37
C VAL A 55 -1.04 -0.18 -10.41
N VAL A 56 -1.59 -1.37 -10.73
CA VAL A 56 -2.54 -1.52 -11.83
C VAL A 56 -3.97 -1.37 -11.31
N MET A 57 -4.56 -0.20 -11.55
CA MET A 57 -5.95 0.09 -11.17
C MET A 57 -6.63 0.86 -12.28
N PRO A 58 -7.96 0.68 -12.46
CA PRO A 58 -8.70 1.46 -13.45
C PRO A 58 -8.59 2.97 -13.15
N GLY A 59 -8.45 3.75 -14.20
CA GLY A 59 -8.34 5.20 -14.11
C GLY A 59 -6.93 5.66 -13.80
N GLN A 60 -6.62 5.87 -12.54
CA GLN A 60 -5.31 6.37 -12.11
C GLN A 60 -4.46 5.23 -11.54
N ASN A 61 -3.23 5.09 -12.01
CA ASN A 61 -2.37 4.00 -11.52
C ASN A 61 -1.75 4.33 -10.16
N GLY A 62 -1.27 3.28 -9.47
CA GLY A 62 -0.74 3.41 -8.12
C GLY A 62 0.51 4.26 -8.00
N PHE A 63 1.32 4.37 -9.06
CA PHE A 63 2.48 5.25 -9.05
C PHE A 63 2.06 6.71 -8.91
N GLN A 64 1.05 7.12 -9.67
CA GLN A 64 0.54 8.49 -9.62
C GLN A 64 -0.07 8.80 -8.26
N VAL A 65 -0.83 7.86 -7.71
CA VAL A 65 -1.45 8.02 -6.39
C VAL A 65 -0.39 8.14 -5.30
N THR A 66 0.63 7.27 -5.35
CA THR A 66 1.75 7.30 -4.40
C THR A 66 2.45 8.65 -4.43
N ARG A 67 2.73 9.16 -5.64
CA ARG A 67 3.37 10.47 -5.79
C ARG A 67 2.53 11.59 -5.17
N ALA A 68 1.22 11.57 -5.42
CA ALA A 68 0.31 12.57 -4.87
C ALA A 68 0.31 12.54 -3.34
N ILE A 69 0.28 11.34 -2.76
CA ILE A 69 0.26 11.15 -1.31
C ILE A 69 1.59 11.59 -0.68
N THR A 70 2.72 11.15 -1.24
CA THR A 70 4.03 11.44 -0.65
C THR A 70 4.42 12.90 -0.78
N ARG A 71 3.82 13.63 -1.70
CA ARG A 71 4.06 15.07 -1.87
C ARG A 71 3.08 15.94 -1.09
N ASP A 72 2.03 15.34 -0.53
CA ASP A 72 1.07 16.07 0.31
C ASP A 72 1.68 16.24 1.70
N PRO A 73 1.85 17.48 2.21
CA PRO A 73 2.44 17.68 3.53
C PRO A 73 1.73 16.93 4.66
N ARG A 74 0.43 16.66 4.51
CA ARG A 74 -0.32 15.92 5.53
C ARG A 74 0.11 14.46 5.62
N PHE A 75 0.63 13.89 4.53
CA PHE A 75 0.94 12.47 4.41
C PHE A 75 2.40 12.20 4.03
N ALA A 76 3.25 13.22 4.09
CA ALA A 76 4.65 13.09 3.66
C ALA A 76 5.43 12.05 4.47
N ASP A 77 5.02 11.79 5.71
CA ASP A 77 5.66 10.80 6.60
C ASP A 77 4.98 9.42 6.54
N LEU A 78 3.91 9.30 5.76
CA LEU A 78 3.15 8.05 5.67
C LEU A 78 3.83 7.10 4.70
N PRO A 79 4.31 5.93 5.16
CA PRO A 79 5.00 5.01 4.26
C PRO A 79 4.01 4.32 3.31
N VAL A 80 4.49 4.07 2.08
CA VAL A 80 3.74 3.35 1.05
C VAL A 80 4.59 2.17 0.60
N ILE A 81 4.04 0.97 0.64
CA ILE A 81 4.64 -0.22 0.05
C ILE A 81 3.80 -0.59 -1.17
N MET A 82 4.45 -0.74 -2.33
CA MET A 82 3.75 -1.18 -3.53
C MET A 82 3.55 -2.70 -3.48
N CYS A 83 2.33 -3.17 -3.77
CA CYS A 83 1.99 -4.59 -3.84
C CYS A 83 1.36 -4.86 -5.19
N THR A 84 2.11 -5.40 -6.15
CA THR A 84 1.65 -5.46 -7.51
C THR A 84 2.22 -6.66 -8.26
N SER A 85 1.54 -7.05 -9.36
CA SER A 85 2.03 -8.10 -10.26
C SER A 85 3.16 -7.63 -11.19
N LYS A 86 3.44 -6.33 -11.25
CA LYS A 86 4.56 -5.81 -12.03
C LYS A 86 5.86 -6.15 -11.30
N ASN A 87 6.73 -6.94 -11.94
CA ASN A 87 7.89 -7.51 -11.26
C ASN A 87 9.23 -7.19 -11.92
N GLN A 88 9.28 -6.22 -12.83
CA GLN A 88 10.53 -5.83 -13.46
C GLN A 88 11.29 -4.84 -12.57
N GLU A 89 12.60 -4.86 -12.68
CA GLU A 89 13.46 -3.95 -11.92
C GLU A 89 13.13 -2.48 -12.21
N THR A 90 12.76 -2.16 -13.45
CA THR A 90 12.36 -0.81 -13.82
C THR A 90 11.10 -0.36 -13.08
N ASP A 91 10.17 -1.28 -12.86
CA ASP A 91 8.94 -0.98 -12.09
C ASP A 91 9.29 -0.65 -10.65
N ARG A 92 10.19 -1.42 -10.06
CA ARG A 92 10.63 -1.20 -8.70
C ARG A 92 11.33 0.15 -8.53
N VAL A 93 12.26 0.46 -9.43
CA VAL A 93 12.98 1.74 -9.42
C VAL A 93 12.01 2.89 -9.56
N TRP A 94 11.03 2.76 -10.45
CA TRP A 94 10.02 3.79 -10.66
C TRP A 94 9.18 4.03 -9.41
N ALA A 95 8.77 2.93 -8.73
CA ALA A 95 8.01 3.02 -7.48
C ALA A 95 8.77 3.81 -6.41
N MET A 96 10.05 3.50 -6.24
CA MET A 96 10.88 4.17 -5.25
C MET A 96 11.03 5.67 -5.57
N ARG A 97 11.10 6.03 -6.85
CA ARG A 97 11.15 7.42 -7.29
C ARG A 97 9.87 8.19 -6.98
N GLN A 98 8.72 7.49 -6.93
CA GLN A 98 7.46 8.13 -6.56
C GLN A 98 7.32 8.28 -5.05
N GLY A 99 8.27 7.79 -4.27
CA GLY A 99 8.29 7.93 -2.82
C GLY A 99 7.88 6.68 -2.06
N ALA A 100 7.70 5.53 -2.74
CA ALA A 100 7.41 4.28 -2.05
C ALA A 100 8.62 3.88 -1.18
N LYS A 101 8.34 3.27 -0.04
CA LYS A 101 9.39 2.79 0.86
C LYS A 101 9.87 1.40 0.51
N ASP A 102 9.01 0.60 -0.11
CA ASP A 102 9.36 -0.77 -0.49
C ASP A 102 8.42 -1.28 -1.56
N TYR A 103 8.66 -2.49 -2.02
CA TYR A 103 7.97 -3.07 -3.16
C TYR A 103 7.82 -4.58 -2.95
N VAL A 104 6.61 -5.10 -3.11
CA VAL A 104 6.31 -6.52 -2.99
C VAL A 104 5.59 -6.97 -4.24
N THR A 105 6.05 -8.08 -4.85
CA THR A 105 5.39 -8.61 -6.05
C THR A 105 4.34 -9.65 -5.67
N LYS A 106 3.26 -9.70 -6.45
CA LYS A 106 2.21 -10.71 -6.30
C LYS A 106 2.62 -12.01 -7.00
N PRO A 107 2.23 -13.17 -6.48
CA PRO A 107 1.44 -13.37 -5.27
C PRO A 107 2.23 -12.99 -4.01
N VAL A 108 1.54 -12.33 -3.09
CA VAL A 108 2.19 -11.80 -1.88
C VAL A 108 2.55 -12.94 -0.93
N ASP A 109 3.82 -13.01 -0.56
CA ASP A 109 4.30 -13.92 0.48
C ASP A 109 4.04 -13.27 1.84
N ALA A 110 3.26 -13.94 2.69
CA ALA A 110 2.85 -13.38 3.97
C ALA A 110 4.05 -13.06 4.88
N GLU A 111 5.03 -13.95 4.95
CA GLU A 111 6.20 -13.73 5.79
C GLU A 111 7.05 -12.56 5.30
N LEU A 112 7.23 -12.46 3.99
CA LEU A 112 7.99 -11.36 3.39
C LEU A 112 7.28 -10.03 3.62
N LEU A 113 5.96 -9.99 3.41
CA LEU A 113 5.18 -8.77 3.65
C LEU A 113 5.30 -8.32 5.10
N MET A 114 5.11 -9.25 6.05
CA MET A 114 5.18 -8.91 7.47
C MET A 114 6.58 -8.48 7.88
N SER A 115 7.62 -9.07 7.30
CA SER A 115 9.01 -8.68 7.55
C SER A 115 9.24 -7.22 7.13
N LYS A 116 8.75 -6.85 5.94
CA LYS A 116 8.88 -5.47 5.44
C LYS A 116 8.10 -4.48 6.30
N ILE A 117 6.90 -4.85 6.74
CA ILE A 117 6.08 -4.00 7.62
C ILE A 117 6.78 -3.79 8.96
N ARG A 118 7.32 -4.85 9.56
CA ARG A 118 8.03 -4.75 10.84
C ARG A 118 9.27 -3.87 10.75
N SER A 119 9.92 -3.86 9.59
CA SER A 119 11.13 -3.04 9.40
C SER A 119 10.81 -1.54 9.38
N LEU A 120 9.55 -1.16 9.16
CA LEU A 120 9.11 0.24 9.19
C LEU A 120 8.78 0.71 10.60
N GLY A 121 8.43 -0.21 11.46
CA GLY A 121 8.07 0.09 12.84
C GLY A 121 9.12 -0.36 13.80
#